data_9b0e3b3b7cc28d21b214d23cf6ae5a9e
#
_entry.id   9b0e3b3b7cc28d21b214d23cf6ae5a9e
#
_cell.length_a   1.000
_cell.length_b   1.000
_cell.length_c   1.000
_cell.angle_alpha   90.00
_cell.angle_beta   90.00
_cell.angle_gamma   90.00
#
_symmetry.space_group_name_H-M   'P 1'
#
loop_
_entity.id
_entity.type
_entity.pdbx_description
1 polymer ?
#
loop_
_entity_poly.entity_id
_entity_poly.type
_entity_poly.pdbx_seq_one_letter_code
_entity_poly.pdbx_strand_id
1 'polypeptide(L)'
;MSNSVETISEKYLTAKKLSGGTRKKYKSTVTKWTAWGNGVEVDQINRSHIRDFLDWVHDKAAEDGGLNPGRTANKARENLRAILAWPWEQDFLAKLPRLPKPKAQRDVAGRHYLTKPDLNPLYFATYQLPPLRGWTHPFTVGHYWRAALVVFFNYGVDTGTVFKSAGFHEPIL
;
A
#
# COMPACT_ATOMS: atom_id res chain seq x y z
N MET A 1 9.23 10.42 -29.90
CA MET A 1 8.24 10.17 -28.83
C MET A 1 9.02 10.07 -27.52
N SER A 2 8.62 10.81 -26.49
CA SER A 2 9.28 10.74 -25.18
C SER A 2 9.09 9.35 -24.58
N ASN A 3 10.17 8.72 -24.16
CA ASN A 3 10.17 7.44 -23.44
C ASN A 3 10.27 7.67 -21.93
N SER A 4 9.57 8.66 -21.41
CA SER A 4 9.54 8.93 -19.97
C SER A 4 8.85 7.80 -19.19
N VAL A 5 9.14 7.70 -17.89
CA VAL A 5 8.51 6.71 -17.00
C VAL A 5 7.00 6.90 -16.97
N GLU A 6 6.51 8.12 -17.06
CA GLU A 6 5.09 8.46 -17.13
C GLU A 6 4.43 7.85 -18.37
N THR A 7 4.99 8.12 -19.54
CA THR A 7 4.47 7.61 -20.82
C THR A 7 4.46 6.08 -20.85
N ILE A 8 5.55 5.46 -20.39
CA ILE A 8 5.67 4.00 -20.32
C ILE A 8 4.67 3.42 -19.31
N SER A 9 4.49 4.09 -18.16
CA SER A 9 3.55 3.60 -17.14
C SER A 9 2.09 3.67 -17.63
N GLU A 10 1.71 4.67 -18.39
CA GLU A 10 0.37 4.78 -18.97
C GLU A 10 0.11 3.65 -19.98
N LYS A 11 1.08 3.38 -20.84
CA LYS A 11 1.01 2.23 -21.78
C LYS A 11 0.89 0.92 -21.02
N TYR A 12 1.70 0.70 -19.97
CA TYR A 12 1.65 -0.48 -19.11
C TYR A 12 0.28 -0.65 -18.43
N LEU A 13 -0.23 0.43 -17.83
CA LEU A 13 -1.51 0.42 -17.13
C LEU A 13 -2.70 0.19 -18.09
N THR A 14 -2.56 0.56 -19.34
CA THR A 14 -3.58 0.29 -20.40
C THR A 14 -3.49 -1.15 -20.89
N ALA A 15 -2.28 -1.67 -21.11
CA ALA A 15 -2.06 -3.01 -21.64
C ALA A 15 -2.40 -4.13 -20.61
N LYS A 16 -2.23 -3.89 -19.33
CA LYS A 16 -2.48 -4.90 -18.27
C LYS A 16 -3.84 -4.70 -17.61
N LYS A 17 -4.61 -5.79 -17.47
CA LYS A 17 -5.87 -5.82 -16.70
C LYS A 17 -5.54 -5.84 -15.20
N LEU A 18 -5.36 -4.66 -14.61
CA LEU A 18 -5.02 -4.51 -13.19
C LEU A 18 -6.25 -4.11 -12.38
N SER A 19 -6.31 -4.57 -11.12
CA SER A 19 -7.32 -4.10 -10.18
C SER A 19 -7.16 -2.59 -9.92
N GLY A 20 -8.25 -1.89 -9.59
CA GLY A 20 -8.21 -0.45 -9.30
C GLY A 20 -7.20 -0.09 -8.20
N GLY A 21 -7.09 -0.91 -7.16
CA GLY A 21 -6.12 -0.71 -6.08
C GLY A 21 -4.66 -0.83 -6.55
N THR A 22 -4.36 -1.81 -7.41
CA THR A 22 -3.01 -1.98 -7.99
C THR A 22 -2.68 -0.82 -8.91
N ARG A 23 -3.63 -0.41 -9.76
CA ARG A 23 -3.46 0.76 -10.65
C ARG A 23 -3.16 2.04 -9.85
N LYS A 24 -3.87 2.28 -8.74
CA LYS A 24 -3.64 3.42 -7.85
C LYS A 24 -2.22 3.40 -7.27
N LYS A 25 -1.73 2.23 -6.84
CA LYS A 25 -0.36 2.08 -6.29
C LYS A 25 0.71 2.41 -7.34
N TYR A 26 0.56 1.94 -8.57
CA TYR A 26 1.51 2.25 -9.64
C TYR A 26 1.49 3.73 -10.01
N LYS A 27 0.30 4.32 -10.18
CA LYS A 27 0.18 5.78 -10.42
C LYS A 27 0.86 6.59 -9.31
N SER A 28 0.64 6.26 -8.04
CA SER A 28 1.30 6.93 -6.92
C SER A 28 2.83 6.83 -6.98
N THR A 29 3.37 5.70 -7.43
CA THR A 29 4.84 5.57 -7.59
C THR A 29 5.36 6.43 -8.75
N VAL A 30 4.63 6.51 -9.85
CA VAL A 30 4.99 7.37 -10.99
C VAL A 30 4.91 8.85 -10.59
N THR A 31 3.86 9.28 -9.89
CA THR A 31 3.77 10.65 -9.35
C THR A 31 4.97 11.00 -8.47
N LYS A 32 5.43 10.07 -7.64
CA LYS A 32 6.63 10.27 -6.82
C LYS A 32 7.89 10.37 -7.69
N TRP A 33 8.01 9.56 -8.74
CA TRP A 33 9.12 9.64 -9.67
C TRP A 33 9.18 11.01 -10.36
N THR A 34 8.05 11.49 -10.87
CA THR A 34 7.95 12.83 -11.48
C THR A 34 8.28 13.94 -10.48
N ALA A 35 7.78 13.84 -9.24
CA ALA A 35 8.05 14.83 -8.18
C ALA A 35 9.54 14.84 -7.75
N TRP A 36 10.24 13.73 -7.84
CA TRP A 36 11.67 13.64 -7.60
C TRP A 36 12.48 14.38 -8.69
N GLY A 37 11.95 14.50 -9.89
CA GLY A 37 12.29 15.59 -10.81
C GLY A 37 13.46 15.37 -11.76
N ASN A 38 13.85 14.14 -12.07
CA ASN A 38 15.03 13.96 -12.92
C ASN A 38 14.80 13.86 -14.43
N GLY A 39 13.54 13.82 -14.90
CA GLY A 39 13.24 13.80 -16.34
C GLY A 39 14.01 12.74 -17.16
N VAL A 40 14.55 11.72 -16.49
CA VAL A 40 15.42 10.71 -17.11
C VAL A 40 14.58 9.82 -18.01
N GLU A 41 14.96 9.71 -19.28
CA GLU A 41 14.36 8.77 -20.23
C GLU A 41 14.58 7.33 -19.75
N VAL A 42 13.61 6.44 -20.05
CA VAL A 42 13.60 5.06 -19.54
C VAL A 42 14.86 4.27 -19.91
N ASP A 43 15.41 4.48 -21.12
CA ASP A 43 16.63 3.84 -21.61
C ASP A 43 17.91 4.31 -20.88
N GLN A 44 17.86 5.48 -20.26
CA GLN A 44 18.96 6.06 -19.48
C GLN A 44 18.89 5.69 -17.99
N ILE A 45 17.79 5.09 -17.55
CA ILE A 45 17.64 4.70 -16.14
C ILE A 45 18.65 3.63 -15.78
N ASN A 46 19.47 3.96 -14.80
CA ASN A 46 20.47 3.05 -14.25
C ASN A 46 20.22 2.80 -12.76
N ARG A 47 21.06 1.95 -12.16
CA ARG A 47 20.95 1.58 -10.75
C ARG A 47 21.09 2.79 -9.80
N SER A 48 21.90 3.78 -10.16
CA SER A 48 22.10 4.99 -9.33
C SER A 48 20.81 5.81 -9.29
N HIS A 49 20.20 6.09 -10.44
CA HIS A 49 18.93 6.81 -10.52
C HIS A 49 17.85 6.14 -9.66
N ILE A 50 17.75 4.79 -9.71
CA ILE A 50 16.77 4.07 -8.90
C ILE A 50 17.10 4.17 -7.40
N ARG A 51 18.37 4.08 -7.02
CA ARG A 51 18.79 4.22 -5.63
C ARG A 51 18.45 5.60 -5.10
N ASP A 52 18.82 6.64 -5.81
CA ASP A 52 18.65 8.03 -5.40
C ASP A 52 17.15 8.40 -5.29
N PHE A 53 16.32 7.89 -6.21
CA PHE A 53 14.87 7.97 -6.10
C PHE A 53 14.32 7.26 -4.84
N LEU A 54 14.81 6.06 -4.53
CA LEU A 54 14.33 5.30 -3.37
C LEU A 54 14.81 5.91 -2.05
N ASP A 55 15.96 6.55 -2.05
CA ASP A 55 16.47 7.32 -0.92
C ASP A 55 15.58 8.54 -0.68
N TRP A 56 15.27 9.29 -1.75
CA TRP A 56 14.33 10.41 -1.69
C TRP A 56 12.93 9.97 -1.19
N VAL A 57 12.38 8.84 -1.68
CA VAL A 57 11.08 8.32 -1.21
C VAL A 57 11.13 7.95 0.26
N HIS A 58 12.24 7.39 0.72
CA HIS A 58 12.44 7.03 2.13
C HIS A 58 12.45 8.28 3.00
N ASP A 59 13.25 9.28 2.65
CA ASP A 59 13.43 10.50 3.44
C ASP A 59 12.13 11.31 3.47
N LYS A 60 11.48 11.45 2.33
CA LYS A 60 10.16 12.10 2.25
C LYS A 60 9.11 11.40 3.12
N ALA A 61 9.09 10.07 3.13
CA ALA A 61 8.17 9.32 3.99
C ALA A 61 8.52 9.47 5.48
N ALA A 62 9.77 9.69 5.83
CA ALA A 62 10.18 9.97 7.21
C ALA A 62 9.78 11.40 7.63
N GLU A 63 9.99 12.39 6.78
CA GLU A 63 9.55 13.77 6.98
C GLU A 63 8.03 13.88 7.19
N ASP A 64 7.25 13.13 6.38
CA ASP A 64 5.79 13.09 6.48
C ASP A 64 5.29 12.30 7.71
N GLY A 65 6.18 11.90 8.62
CA GLY A 65 5.82 11.18 9.85
C GLY A 65 5.47 9.70 9.65
N GLY A 66 5.84 9.11 8.53
CA GLY A 66 5.55 7.70 8.22
C GLY A 66 6.22 6.74 9.20
N LEU A 67 5.44 5.81 9.77
CA LEU A 67 5.91 4.84 10.76
C LEU A 67 6.99 3.88 10.21
N ASN A 68 7.00 3.62 8.91
CA ASN A 68 7.96 2.71 8.27
C ASN A 68 8.40 3.22 6.89
N PRO A 69 9.30 4.22 6.83
CA PRO A 69 9.82 4.77 5.57
C PRO A 69 10.45 3.71 4.67
N GLY A 70 11.18 2.75 5.24
CA GLY A 70 11.79 1.64 4.52
C GLY A 70 10.75 0.78 3.78
N ARG A 71 9.60 0.51 4.39
CA ARG A 71 8.48 -0.20 3.72
C ARG A 71 7.93 0.61 2.56
N THR A 72 7.80 1.92 2.72
CA THR A 72 7.31 2.82 1.66
C THR A 72 8.26 2.82 0.45
N ALA A 73 9.56 2.94 0.69
CA ALA A 73 10.58 2.87 -0.35
C ALA A 73 10.61 1.49 -1.04
N ASN A 74 10.49 0.38 -0.28
CA ASN A 74 10.44 -0.96 -0.85
C ASN A 74 9.21 -1.20 -1.73
N LYS A 75 8.05 -0.65 -1.35
CA LYS A 75 6.85 -0.67 -2.21
C LYS A 75 7.05 0.11 -3.51
N ALA A 76 7.67 1.29 -3.43
CA ALA A 76 8.02 2.06 -4.63
C ALA A 76 8.99 1.29 -5.53
N ARG A 77 9.99 0.60 -4.94
CA ARG A 77 10.94 -0.26 -5.64
C ARG A 77 10.25 -1.40 -6.40
N GLU A 78 9.33 -2.11 -5.74
CA GLU A 78 8.56 -3.21 -6.36
C GLU A 78 7.70 -2.70 -7.52
N ASN A 79 7.00 -1.58 -7.33
CA ASN A 79 6.16 -0.98 -8.35
C ASN A 79 6.98 -0.50 -9.55
N LEU A 80 8.11 0.18 -9.31
CA LEU A 80 9.01 0.63 -10.37
C LEU A 80 9.58 -0.54 -11.17
N ARG A 81 9.94 -1.65 -10.48
CA ARG A 81 10.38 -2.87 -11.16
C ARG A 81 9.33 -3.39 -12.14
N ALA A 82 8.07 -3.45 -11.72
CA ALA A 82 6.98 -3.94 -12.58
C ALA A 82 6.76 -3.02 -13.80
N ILE A 83 6.85 -1.69 -13.59
CA ILE A 83 6.73 -0.70 -14.67
C ILE A 83 7.88 -0.82 -15.67
N LEU A 84 9.12 -0.99 -15.20
CA LEU A 84 10.31 -1.08 -16.05
C LEU A 84 10.49 -2.47 -16.70
N ALA A 85 9.92 -3.53 -16.11
CA ALA A 85 9.95 -4.86 -16.72
C ALA A 85 9.14 -4.91 -18.01
N TRP A 86 8.02 -4.18 -18.09
CA TRP A 86 7.16 -4.20 -19.27
C TRP A 86 7.85 -3.65 -20.55
N PRO A 87 8.52 -2.48 -20.57
CA PRO A 87 9.24 -2.01 -21.75
C PRO A 87 10.41 -2.93 -22.12
N TRP A 88 11.01 -3.64 -21.16
CA TRP A 88 12.00 -4.66 -21.44
C TRP A 88 11.34 -5.88 -22.13
N GLU A 89 10.19 -6.36 -21.67
CA GLU A 89 9.41 -7.43 -22.32
C GLU A 89 8.92 -7.06 -23.74
N GLN A 90 8.81 -5.78 -24.03
CA GLN A 90 8.38 -5.25 -25.34
C GLN A 90 9.53 -4.74 -26.19
N ASP A 91 10.77 -5.07 -25.88
CA ASP A 91 11.99 -4.66 -26.57
C ASP A 91 12.22 -3.13 -26.70
N PHE A 92 11.48 -2.33 -25.91
CA PHE A 92 11.72 -0.89 -25.80
C PHE A 92 12.90 -0.55 -24.88
N LEU A 93 13.38 -1.50 -24.09
CA LEU A 93 14.48 -1.37 -23.17
C LEU A 93 15.44 -2.53 -23.37
N ALA A 94 16.67 -2.24 -23.83
CA ALA A 94 17.66 -3.27 -24.12
C ALA A 94 18.08 -4.08 -22.88
N LYS A 95 18.01 -3.48 -21.69
CA LYS A 95 18.39 -4.13 -20.43
C LYS A 95 17.57 -3.60 -19.26
N LEU A 96 16.97 -4.52 -18.49
CA LEU A 96 16.32 -4.16 -17.23
C LEU A 96 17.38 -3.68 -16.20
N PRO A 97 17.26 -2.45 -15.67
CA PRO A 97 18.17 -1.94 -14.67
C PRO A 97 18.19 -2.81 -13.41
N ARG A 98 19.38 -3.09 -12.87
CA ARG A 98 19.50 -3.79 -11.58
C ARG A 98 18.97 -2.90 -10.46
N LEU A 99 17.97 -3.40 -9.75
CA LEU A 99 17.45 -2.68 -8.60
C LEU A 99 18.42 -2.78 -7.41
N PRO A 100 18.55 -1.70 -6.63
CA PRO A 100 19.31 -1.74 -5.37
C PRO A 100 18.67 -2.73 -4.39
N LYS A 101 19.43 -3.13 -3.36
CA LYS A 101 18.89 -3.95 -2.26
C LYS A 101 17.72 -3.22 -1.60
N PRO A 102 16.72 -3.96 -1.07
CA PRO A 102 15.65 -3.34 -0.29
C PRO A 102 16.23 -2.53 0.88
N LYS A 103 15.60 -1.41 1.21
CA LYS A 103 15.89 -0.65 2.43
C LYS A 103 15.57 -1.50 3.66
N ALA A 104 16.38 -1.36 4.70
CA ALA A 104 16.03 -1.92 5.99
C ALA A 104 14.65 -1.44 6.41
N GLN A 105 13.77 -2.36 6.71
CA GLN A 105 12.51 -2.03 7.32
C GLN A 105 12.78 -1.91 8.81
N ARG A 106 12.26 -0.85 9.42
CA ARG A 106 12.16 -0.83 10.86
C ARG A 106 11.34 -2.06 11.22
N ASP A 107 11.94 -3.01 11.92
CA ASP A 107 11.12 -3.96 12.65
C ASP A 107 10.23 -3.08 13.52
N VAL A 108 8.95 -3.07 13.21
CA VAL A 108 7.97 -2.50 14.12
C VAL A 108 8.07 -3.41 15.33
N ALA A 109 8.93 -2.98 16.25
CA ALA A 109 9.26 -3.71 17.46
C ALA A 109 7.94 -4.10 18.14
N GLY A 110 7.68 -5.39 18.12
CA GLY A 110 6.45 -5.94 18.61
C GLY A 110 5.25 -5.54 17.73
N ARG A 111 4.81 -6.42 16.85
CA ARG A 111 3.39 -6.42 16.53
C ARG A 111 2.72 -6.47 17.89
N HIS A 112 2.15 -5.36 18.33
CA HIS A 112 1.36 -5.34 19.55
C HIS A 112 0.16 -6.24 19.27
N TYR A 113 0.31 -7.51 19.60
CA TYR A 113 -0.81 -8.41 19.63
C TYR A 113 -1.68 -7.93 20.79
N LEU A 114 -2.95 -7.67 20.51
CA LEU A 114 -3.91 -7.43 21.57
C LEU A 114 -3.89 -8.66 22.50
N THR A 115 -3.52 -8.43 23.73
CA THR A 115 -3.63 -9.45 24.79
C THR A 115 -5.06 -9.50 25.31
N LYS A 116 -5.43 -10.55 26.05
CA LYS A 116 -6.74 -10.58 26.71
C LYS A 116 -7.02 -9.35 27.60
N PRO A 117 -6.07 -8.86 28.40
CA PRO A 117 -6.23 -7.60 29.13
C PRO A 117 -6.52 -6.40 28.24
N ASP A 118 -5.90 -6.31 27.06
CA ASP A 118 -6.15 -5.20 26.12
C ASP A 118 -7.52 -5.31 25.43
N LEU A 119 -7.98 -6.55 25.19
CA LEU A 119 -9.23 -6.82 24.51
C LEU A 119 -10.44 -6.47 25.40
N ASN A 120 -10.35 -6.72 26.71
CA ASN A 120 -11.45 -6.51 27.64
C ASN A 120 -11.97 -5.06 27.64
N PRO A 121 -11.14 -4.02 27.79
CA PRO A 121 -11.60 -2.63 27.72
C PRO A 121 -12.25 -2.29 26.36
N LEU A 122 -11.69 -2.78 25.27
CA LEU A 122 -12.25 -2.58 23.92
C LEU A 122 -13.62 -3.24 23.80
N TYR A 123 -13.76 -4.47 24.29
CA TYR A 123 -15.02 -5.20 24.27
C TYR A 123 -16.09 -4.47 25.07
N PHE A 124 -15.77 -4.00 26.28
CA PHE A 124 -16.70 -3.24 27.12
C PHE A 124 -17.05 -1.88 26.54
N ALA A 125 -16.09 -1.18 25.92
CA ALA A 125 -16.37 0.09 25.24
C ALA A 125 -17.45 -0.03 24.14
N THR A 126 -17.58 -1.20 23.51
CA THR A 126 -18.62 -1.41 22.49
C THR A 126 -20.06 -1.35 23.01
N TYR A 127 -20.28 -1.50 24.32
CA TYR A 127 -21.63 -1.32 24.93
C TYR A 127 -22.06 0.15 24.97
N GLN A 128 -21.09 1.06 24.92
CA GLN A 128 -21.33 2.51 24.99
C GLN A 128 -21.40 3.15 23.58
N LEU A 129 -21.27 2.37 22.51
CA LEU A 129 -21.34 2.89 21.16
C LEU A 129 -22.75 3.41 20.86
N PRO A 130 -22.84 4.67 20.38
CA PRO A 130 -24.13 5.23 19.99
C PRO A 130 -24.66 4.49 18.74
N PRO A 131 -25.99 4.51 18.53
CA PRO A 131 -26.56 4.03 17.29
C PRO A 131 -26.05 4.86 16.12
N LEU A 132 -25.61 4.18 15.05
CA LEU A 132 -25.19 4.87 13.82
C LEU A 132 -26.42 5.31 13.02
N ARG A 133 -26.37 6.52 12.50
CA ARG A 133 -27.41 7.05 11.60
C ARG A 133 -27.50 6.16 10.35
N GLY A 134 -28.69 5.70 10.04
CA GLY A 134 -28.95 4.82 8.90
C GLY A 134 -28.64 3.33 9.13
N TRP A 135 -28.33 2.92 10.36
CA TRP A 135 -28.15 1.52 10.70
C TRP A 135 -29.50 0.79 10.77
N THR A 136 -29.76 -0.12 9.82
CA THR A 136 -31.04 -0.82 9.66
C THR A 136 -31.03 -2.27 10.15
N HIS A 137 -29.91 -2.75 10.68
CA HIS A 137 -29.79 -4.12 11.16
C HIS A 137 -30.47 -4.33 12.53
N PRO A 138 -30.99 -5.54 12.82
CA PRO A 138 -31.64 -5.85 14.09
C PRO A 138 -30.68 -5.82 15.30
N PHE A 139 -29.38 -5.94 15.02
CA PHE A 139 -28.34 -5.87 16.04
C PHE A 139 -27.76 -4.46 16.13
N THR A 140 -27.41 -4.02 17.34
CA THR A 140 -26.72 -2.74 17.51
C THR A 140 -25.30 -2.79 16.94
N VAL A 141 -24.75 -1.61 16.63
CA VAL A 141 -23.34 -1.46 16.20
C VAL A 141 -22.37 -2.10 17.21
N GLY A 142 -22.68 -1.99 18.49
CA GLY A 142 -21.90 -2.62 19.56
C GLY A 142 -21.88 -4.16 19.47
N HIS A 143 -22.99 -4.80 19.11
CA HIS A 143 -23.02 -6.25 18.89
C HIS A 143 -22.11 -6.66 17.73
N TYR A 144 -22.17 -5.90 16.63
CA TYR A 144 -21.32 -6.11 15.47
C TYR A 144 -19.82 -6.03 15.84
N TRP A 145 -19.42 -4.96 16.53
CA TRP A 145 -18.02 -4.81 16.93
C TRP A 145 -17.54 -5.85 17.95
N ARG A 146 -18.41 -6.29 18.86
CA ARG A 146 -18.07 -7.40 19.76
C ARG A 146 -17.80 -8.69 18.99
N ALA A 147 -18.67 -9.03 18.04
CA ALA A 147 -18.46 -10.20 17.19
C ALA A 147 -17.17 -10.08 16.38
N ALA A 148 -16.91 -8.93 15.78
CA ALA A 148 -15.69 -8.67 15.03
C ALA A 148 -14.41 -8.81 15.89
N LEU A 149 -14.40 -8.23 17.10
CA LEU A 149 -13.27 -8.35 18.02
C LEU A 149 -12.99 -9.82 18.41
N VAL A 150 -14.05 -10.59 18.70
CA VAL A 150 -13.91 -12.03 19.01
C VAL A 150 -13.32 -12.80 17.83
N VAL A 151 -13.80 -12.53 16.62
CA VAL A 151 -13.29 -13.20 15.41
C VAL A 151 -11.84 -12.80 15.14
N PHE A 152 -11.50 -11.51 15.20
CA PHE A 152 -10.12 -11.04 14.99
C PHE A 152 -9.16 -11.65 16.01
N PHE A 153 -9.56 -11.71 17.27
CA PHE A 153 -8.71 -12.23 18.33
C PHE A 153 -8.48 -13.75 18.24
N ASN A 154 -9.53 -14.52 17.96
CA ASN A 154 -9.41 -15.99 17.95
C ASN A 154 -8.87 -16.55 16.63
N TYR A 155 -9.15 -15.92 15.50
CA TYR A 155 -8.81 -16.46 14.18
C TYR A 155 -7.71 -15.69 13.46
N GLY A 156 -7.26 -14.54 13.98
CA GLY A 156 -6.20 -13.73 13.39
C GLY A 156 -6.51 -13.24 11.97
N VAL A 157 -7.80 -13.18 11.61
CA VAL A 157 -8.23 -12.67 10.30
C VAL A 157 -8.09 -11.16 10.21
N ASP A 158 -7.65 -10.66 9.05
CA ASP A 158 -7.58 -9.24 8.83
C ASP A 158 -8.96 -8.61 8.60
N THR A 159 -9.06 -7.30 8.86
CA THR A 159 -10.32 -6.56 8.72
C THR A 159 -10.89 -6.64 7.31
N GLY A 160 -10.03 -6.63 6.28
CA GLY A 160 -10.45 -6.71 4.88
C GLY A 160 -11.15 -8.03 4.56
N THR A 161 -10.72 -9.13 5.16
CA THR A 161 -11.35 -10.44 5.00
C THR A 161 -12.73 -10.49 5.64
N VAL A 162 -12.87 -9.99 6.87
CA VAL A 162 -14.16 -9.98 7.57
C VAL A 162 -15.18 -9.07 6.89
N PHE A 163 -14.78 -7.87 6.51
CA PHE A 163 -15.71 -6.93 5.85
C PHE A 163 -16.15 -7.40 4.47
N LYS A 164 -15.26 -8.03 3.69
CA LYS A 164 -15.62 -8.60 2.38
C LYS A 164 -16.59 -9.77 2.50
N SER A 165 -16.36 -10.69 3.43
CA SER A 165 -17.22 -11.85 3.65
C SER A 165 -18.59 -11.47 4.21
N ALA A 166 -18.69 -10.36 4.93
CA ALA A 166 -19.95 -9.81 5.44
C ALA A 166 -20.72 -8.94 4.42
N GLY A 167 -20.25 -8.80 3.18
CA GLY A 167 -20.89 -8.00 2.13
C GLY A 167 -20.73 -6.48 2.29
N PHE A 168 -19.88 -6.02 3.18
CA PHE A 168 -19.56 -4.60 3.32
C PHE A 168 -18.50 -4.20 2.28
N HIS A 169 -18.88 -3.38 1.31
CA HIS A 169 -17.99 -2.95 0.24
C HIS A 169 -17.05 -1.80 0.65
N GLU A 170 -17.34 -1.07 1.72
CA GLU A 170 -16.46 -0.03 2.27
C GLU A 170 -16.58 0.03 3.81
N PRO A 171 -15.48 0.27 4.54
CA PRO A 171 -15.57 0.57 5.96
C PRO A 171 -16.28 1.91 6.14
N ILE A 172 -17.35 1.90 6.90
CA ILE A 172 -18.00 3.13 7.35
C ILE A 172 -17.09 3.73 8.45
N LEU A 173 -16.20 4.62 8.04
CA LEU A 173 -15.44 5.51 8.94
C LEU A 173 -16.07 6.89 8.90
#